data_2ea1263d58e5bd523fbfc17dc7d04581
#
_entry.id   2ea1263d58e5bd523fbfc17dc7d04581
#
_cell.length_a   1.000
_cell.length_b   1.000
_cell.length_c   1.000
_cell.angle_alpha   90.00
_cell.angle_beta   90.00
_cell.angle_gamma   90.00
#
_symmetry.space_group_name_H-M   'P 1'
#
loop_
_entity.id
_entity.type
_entity.pdbx_description
1 polymer ?
#
loop_
_entity_poly.entity_id
_entity_poly.type
_entity_poly.pdbx_seq_one_letter_code
_entity_poly.pdbx_strand_id
1 'polypeptide(L)'
;MHIPNSIEHIRGCIETLGVERIDHGLNAIEDDSVVQQLVDKNIALTGCPTRYAFQSETSPDDLAMMTGLLERGVLISLNSDDPAQFGSGWLSQTLIEAQRTGNLSWKTMTKFMRNGFISAWLPSDRKAAYLQEFDRSCDAIRWKQ
;
A
#
# COMPACT_ATOMS: atom_id res chain seq x y z
N MET A 1 0.05 -6.65 -15.97
CA MET A 1 0.27 -8.05 -16.48
C MET A 1 -0.59 -8.96 -15.64
N HIS A 2 -1.61 -9.60 -16.23
CA HIS A 2 -2.45 -10.56 -15.52
C HIS A 2 -1.65 -11.85 -15.35
N ILE A 3 -1.31 -12.21 -14.11
CA ILE A 3 -0.64 -13.48 -13.79
C ILE A 3 -1.75 -14.52 -13.60
N PRO A 4 -1.78 -15.60 -14.42
CA PRO A 4 -2.75 -16.67 -14.22
C PRO A 4 -2.67 -17.20 -12.79
N ASN A 5 -3.83 -17.42 -12.15
CA ASN A 5 -3.95 -17.91 -10.77
C ASN A 5 -3.39 -16.99 -9.68
N SER A 6 -3.29 -15.68 -9.92
CA SER A 6 -2.78 -14.72 -8.93
C SER A 6 -3.54 -14.76 -7.60
N ILE A 7 -4.85 -14.98 -7.62
CA ILE A 7 -5.69 -15.11 -6.41
C ILE A 7 -5.35 -16.37 -5.61
N GLU A 8 -5.14 -17.50 -6.28
CA GLU A 8 -4.76 -18.74 -5.63
C GLU A 8 -3.37 -18.65 -4.99
N HIS A 9 -2.45 -17.88 -5.58
CA HIS A 9 -1.15 -17.61 -4.96
C HIS A 9 -1.29 -16.79 -3.69
N ILE A 10 -2.14 -15.75 -3.70
CA ILE A 10 -2.44 -14.94 -2.51
C ILE A 10 -3.08 -15.81 -1.42
N ARG A 11 -4.06 -16.64 -1.80
CA ARG A 11 -4.70 -17.61 -0.88
C ARG A 11 -3.67 -18.56 -0.27
N GLY A 12 -2.77 -19.12 -1.08
CA GLY A 12 -1.68 -19.96 -0.61
C GLY A 12 -0.75 -19.27 0.39
N CYS A 13 -0.42 -17.99 0.16
CA CYS A 13 0.33 -17.19 1.13
C CYS A 13 -0.40 -17.08 2.47
N ILE A 14 -1.69 -16.83 2.44
CA ILE A 14 -2.52 -16.64 3.64
C ILE A 14 -2.74 -17.95 4.40
N GLU A 15 -3.14 -19.01 3.68
CA GLU A 15 -3.65 -20.25 4.30
C GLU A 15 -2.56 -21.30 4.54
N THR A 16 -1.55 -21.34 3.65
CA THR A 16 -0.50 -22.37 3.71
C THR A 16 0.77 -21.84 4.35
N LEU A 17 1.21 -20.64 3.97
CA LEU A 17 2.47 -20.09 4.47
C LEU A 17 2.30 -19.27 5.75
N GLY A 18 1.09 -18.77 6.04
CA GLY A 18 0.83 -17.99 7.24
C GLY A 18 1.63 -16.70 7.31
N VAL A 19 1.74 -16.00 6.19
CA VAL A 19 2.54 -14.77 6.07
C VAL A 19 1.92 -13.61 6.84
N GLU A 20 2.73 -12.66 7.28
CA GLU A 20 2.28 -11.42 7.94
C GLU A 20 2.10 -10.27 6.93
N ARG A 21 2.71 -10.37 5.74
CA ARG A 21 2.65 -9.37 4.69
C ARG A 21 2.82 -10.01 3.32
N ILE A 22 2.19 -9.44 2.32
CA ILE A 22 2.32 -9.83 0.91
C ILE A 22 2.75 -8.60 0.11
N ASP A 23 3.82 -8.73 -0.64
CA ASP A 23 4.26 -7.68 -1.53
C ASP A 23 3.37 -7.66 -2.78
N HIS A 24 2.95 -6.46 -3.19
CA HIS A 24 1.92 -6.19 -4.21
C HIS A 24 0.55 -6.73 -3.82
N GLY A 25 0.12 -7.88 -4.35
CA GLY A 25 -1.11 -8.55 -3.97
C GLY A 25 -2.41 -7.85 -4.40
N LEU A 26 -2.38 -6.89 -5.33
CA LEU A 26 -3.51 -6.04 -5.71
C LEU A 26 -4.69 -6.82 -6.28
N ASN A 27 -4.43 -7.96 -6.95
CA ASN A 27 -5.47 -8.85 -7.46
C ASN A 27 -6.38 -9.45 -6.37
N ALA A 28 -6.01 -9.34 -5.09
CA ALA A 28 -6.90 -9.71 -3.99
C ALA A 28 -8.27 -9.03 -4.08
N ILE A 29 -8.34 -7.84 -4.70
CA ILE A 29 -9.61 -7.09 -4.87
C ILE A 29 -10.67 -7.87 -5.67
N GLU A 30 -10.26 -8.82 -6.50
CA GLU A 30 -11.12 -9.62 -7.35
C GLU A 30 -11.88 -10.73 -6.59
N ASP A 31 -11.51 -11.01 -5.33
CA ASP A 31 -12.11 -12.08 -4.50
C ASP A 31 -12.44 -11.58 -3.10
N ASP A 32 -13.73 -11.43 -2.80
CA ASP A 32 -14.22 -10.93 -1.52
C ASP A 32 -13.76 -11.78 -0.33
N SER A 33 -13.63 -13.09 -0.51
CA SER A 33 -13.18 -13.99 0.57
C SER A 33 -11.71 -13.80 0.89
N VAL A 34 -10.89 -13.52 -0.11
CA VAL A 34 -9.46 -13.20 0.07
C VAL A 34 -9.30 -11.86 0.75
N VAL A 35 -10.05 -10.84 0.34
CA VAL A 35 -10.04 -9.53 1.01
C VAL A 35 -10.45 -9.66 2.47
N GLN A 36 -11.51 -10.43 2.76
CA GLN A 36 -11.94 -10.64 4.14
C GLN A 36 -10.87 -11.34 4.98
N GLN A 37 -10.18 -12.34 4.42
CA GLN A 37 -9.08 -13.01 5.11
C GLN A 37 -7.89 -12.07 5.41
N LEU A 38 -7.54 -11.19 4.47
CA LEU A 38 -6.49 -10.17 4.69
C LEU A 38 -6.85 -9.24 5.85
N VAL A 39 -8.11 -8.81 5.92
CA VAL A 39 -8.61 -7.95 6.99
C VAL A 39 -8.63 -8.68 8.33
N ASP A 40 -9.24 -9.86 8.40
CA ASP A 40 -9.43 -10.61 9.64
C ASP A 40 -8.10 -11.04 10.28
N LYS A 41 -7.11 -11.36 9.43
CA LYS A 41 -5.77 -11.77 9.88
C LYS A 41 -4.78 -10.62 10.00
N ASN A 42 -5.21 -9.37 9.68
CA ASN A 42 -4.33 -8.19 9.64
C ASN A 42 -3.09 -8.37 8.74
N ILE A 43 -3.23 -9.08 7.62
CA ILE A 43 -2.14 -9.27 6.67
C ILE A 43 -2.01 -8.02 5.82
N ALA A 44 -0.83 -7.40 5.84
CA ALA A 44 -0.58 -6.17 5.11
C ALA A 44 -0.21 -6.43 3.64
N LEU A 45 -0.55 -5.46 2.78
CA LEU A 45 -0.09 -5.41 1.40
C LEU A 45 0.85 -4.22 1.20
N THR A 46 1.91 -4.41 0.37
CA THR A 46 2.79 -3.32 -0.08
C THR A 46 2.41 -2.96 -1.52
N GLY A 47 1.50 -2.02 -1.69
CA GLY A 47 1.09 -1.59 -3.03
C GLY A 47 2.14 -0.72 -3.70
N CYS A 48 2.49 -1.03 -4.95
CA CYS A 48 3.46 -0.32 -5.76
C CYS A 48 2.80 0.09 -7.08
N PRO A 49 2.32 1.35 -7.21
CA PRO A 49 1.54 1.77 -8.37
C PRO A 49 2.40 2.08 -9.60
N THR A 50 3.73 2.09 -9.48
CA THR A 50 4.64 2.36 -10.60
C THR A 50 4.89 1.09 -11.39
N ARG A 51 4.59 1.12 -12.70
CA ARG A 51 4.78 -0.06 -13.57
C ARG A 51 6.18 -0.13 -14.17
N TYR A 52 6.65 -1.35 -14.37
CA TYR A 52 7.95 -1.73 -14.97
C TYR A 52 8.13 -1.38 -16.46
N ALA A 53 7.16 -0.77 -17.13
CA ALA A 53 7.31 -0.38 -18.52
C ALA A 53 8.15 0.89 -18.63
N PHE A 54 9.08 0.93 -19.53
CA PHE A 54 10.01 1.96 -20.03
C PHE A 54 9.73 3.45 -19.72
N GLN A 55 8.66 3.77 -19.03
CA GLN A 55 8.18 5.07 -18.61
C GLN A 55 7.68 4.93 -17.19
N SER A 56 8.45 5.06 -16.20
CA SER A 56 8.16 5.05 -14.76
C SER A 56 6.85 5.76 -14.33
N GLU A 57 5.73 5.44 -15.00
CA GLU A 57 4.45 6.08 -14.82
C GLU A 57 3.61 5.35 -13.76
N THR A 58 2.98 6.13 -12.93
CA THR A 58 1.98 5.63 -11.98
C THR A 58 0.75 5.12 -12.72
N SER A 59 0.35 3.87 -12.49
CA SER A 59 -0.82 3.24 -13.10
C SER A 59 -2.11 3.69 -12.40
N PRO A 60 -3.05 4.33 -13.12
CA PRO A 60 -4.36 4.67 -12.56
C PRO A 60 -5.15 3.44 -12.09
N ASP A 61 -5.05 2.33 -12.84
CA ASP A 61 -5.77 1.08 -12.51
C ASP A 61 -5.24 0.46 -11.21
N ASP A 62 -3.91 0.44 -11.03
CA ASP A 62 -3.30 -0.09 -9.81
C ASP A 62 -3.66 0.79 -8.60
N LEU A 63 -3.70 2.12 -8.78
CA LEU A 63 -4.17 3.05 -7.75
C LEU A 63 -5.65 2.86 -7.40
N ALA A 64 -6.50 2.58 -8.39
CA ALA A 64 -7.91 2.28 -8.15
C ALA A 64 -8.07 0.99 -7.33
N MET A 65 -7.31 -0.08 -7.68
CA MET A 65 -7.30 -1.32 -6.90
C MET A 65 -6.79 -1.09 -5.47
N MET A 66 -5.69 -0.34 -5.30
CA MET A 66 -5.15 -0.02 -3.99
C MET A 66 -6.15 0.77 -3.13
N THR A 67 -6.83 1.75 -3.73
CA THR A 67 -7.84 2.55 -3.03
C THR A 67 -9.04 1.70 -2.63
N GLY A 68 -9.53 0.84 -3.53
CA GLY A 68 -10.61 -0.08 -3.24
C GLY A 68 -10.29 -1.06 -2.11
N LEU A 69 -9.06 -1.62 -2.07
CA LEU A 69 -8.59 -2.46 -0.97
C LEU A 69 -8.52 -1.69 0.36
N LEU A 70 -8.00 -0.45 0.33
CA LEU A 70 -7.95 0.43 1.50
C LEU A 70 -9.34 0.76 2.06
N GLU A 71 -10.32 1.02 1.18
CA GLU A 71 -11.71 1.31 1.56
C GLU A 71 -12.40 0.10 2.17
N ARG A 72 -12.03 -1.10 1.73
CA ARG A 72 -12.49 -2.38 2.29
C ARG A 72 -11.78 -2.78 3.58
N GLY A 73 -10.89 -1.94 4.10
CA GLY A 73 -10.20 -2.14 5.38
C GLY A 73 -8.91 -2.93 5.33
N VAL A 74 -8.42 -3.28 4.13
CA VAL A 74 -7.11 -3.95 4.00
C VAL A 74 -5.99 -3.02 4.44
N LEU A 75 -5.04 -3.53 5.19
CA LEU A 75 -3.84 -2.82 5.62
C LEU A 75 -2.87 -2.72 4.45
N ILE A 76 -3.09 -1.74 3.55
CA ILE A 76 -2.25 -1.54 2.37
C ILE A 76 -1.47 -0.22 2.48
N SER A 77 -0.18 -0.26 2.17
CA SER A 77 0.72 0.90 2.09
C SER A 77 1.08 1.23 0.64
N LEU A 78 1.56 2.45 0.41
CA LEU A 78 2.04 2.90 -0.89
C LEU A 78 3.57 2.94 -0.87
N ASN A 79 4.21 2.30 -1.85
CA ASN A 79 5.64 2.06 -1.88
C ASN A 79 6.22 2.33 -3.27
N SER A 80 7.53 2.62 -3.29
CA SER A 80 8.27 2.96 -4.52
C SER A 80 8.75 1.75 -5.32
N ASP A 81 8.62 0.54 -4.76
CA ASP A 81 9.24 -0.68 -5.30
C ASP A 81 10.77 -0.52 -5.41
N ASP A 82 11.35 -0.70 -6.58
CA ASP A 82 12.80 -0.63 -6.83
C ASP A 82 13.20 0.66 -7.59
N PRO A 83 13.38 1.79 -6.90
CA PRO A 83 13.69 3.07 -7.55
C PRO A 83 15.04 3.06 -8.26
N ALA A 84 15.98 2.21 -7.84
CA ALA A 84 17.27 2.08 -8.52
C ALA A 84 17.13 1.45 -9.90
N GLN A 85 16.24 0.46 -10.02
CA GLN A 85 15.95 -0.20 -11.30
C GLN A 85 15.16 0.71 -12.23
N PHE A 86 14.26 1.53 -11.69
CA PHE A 86 13.43 2.43 -12.50
C PHE A 86 14.12 3.74 -12.88
N GLY A 87 15.29 4.04 -12.31
CA GLY A 87 16.03 5.28 -12.55
C GLY A 87 15.34 6.54 -12.01
N SER A 88 14.24 6.38 -11.31
CA SER A 88 13.44 7.45 -10.71
C SER A 88 12.46 6.86 -9.68
N GLY A 89 11.69 7.71 -9.01
CA GLY A 89 10.58 7.19 -8.20
C GLY A 89 10.95 6.87 -6.76
N TRP A 90 11.86 7.63 -6.15
CA TRP A 90 12.01 7.61 -4.70
C TRP A 90 10.66 7.84 -4.02
N LEU A 91 10.46 7.29 -2.86
CA LEU A 91 9.17 7.25 -2.16
C LEU A 91 8.41 8.60 -2.20
N SER A 92 9.07 9.72 -1.98
CA SER A 92 8.44 11.04 -2.02
C SER A 92 7.86 11.37 -3.39
N GLN A 93 8.57 11.04 -4.48
CA GLN A 93 8.10 11.24 -5.85
C GLN A 93 6.90 10.33 -6.13
N THR A 94 7.00 9.04 -5.77
CA THR A 94 5.89 8.08 -5.91
C THR A 94 4.64 8.56 -5.20
N LEU A 95 4.76 9.10 -3.97
CA LEU A 95 3.62 9.65 -3.23
C LEU A 95 2.98 10.84 -3.95
N ILE A 96 3.79 11.78 -4.48
CA ILE A 96 3.30 12.95 -5.21
C ILE A 96 2.60 12.53 -6.50
N GLU A 97 3.19 11.62 -7.26
CA GLU A 97 2.63 11.11 -8.52
C GLU A 97 1.33 10.33 -8.27
N ALA A 98 1.30 9.45 -7.29
CA ALA A 98 0.11 8.72 -6.90
C ALA A 98 -1.04 9.66 -6.50
N GLN A 99 -0.73 10.68 -5.72
CA GLN A 99 -1.72 11.69 -5.32
C GLN A 99 -2.30 12.42 -6.55
N ARG A 100 -1.45 12.83 -7.49
CA ARG A 100 -1.86 13.55 -8.70
C ARG A 100 -2.65 12.67 -9.66
N THR A 101 -2.13 11.48 -9.98
CA THR A 101 -2.74 10.55 -10.93
C THR A 101 -4.08 10.02 -10.44
N GLY A 102 -4.17 9.65 -9.16
CA GLY A 102 -5.41 9.15 -8.54
C GLY A 102 -6.31 10.25 -7.99
N ASN A 103 -5.92 11.53 -8.09
CA ASN A 103 -6.62 12.64 -7.43
C ASN A 103 -6.98 12.31 -5.97
N LEU A 104 -6.02 11.69 -5.27
CA LEU A 104 -6.26 11.15 -3.94
C LEU A 104 -6.36 12.26 -2.90
N SER A 105 -7.35 12.13 -2.01
CA SER A 105 -7.52 13.08 -0.91
C SER A 105 -6.36 12.99 0.10
N TRP A 106 -6.13 14.07 0.85
CA TRP A 106 -5.19 14.07 1.98
C TRP A 106 -5.48 12.90 2.95
N LYS A 107 -6.75 12.66 3.24
CA LYS A 107 -7.18 11.56 4.12
C LYS A 107 -6.79 10.19 3.58
N THR A 108 -6.91 9.96 2.27
CA THR A 108 -6.53 8.70 1.62
C THR A 108 -5.01 8.53 1.65
N MET A 109 -4.28 9.59 1.28
CA MET A 109 -2.81 9.57 1.30
C MET A 109 -2.24 9.31 2.69
N THR A 110 -2.77 9.98 3.72
CA THR A 110 -2.31 9.76 5.11
C THR A 110 -2.62 8.35 5.59
N LYS A 111 -3.72 7.73 5.17
CA LYS A 111 -4.00 6.32 5.48
C LYS A 111 -2.95 5.39 4.88
N PHE A 112 -2.63 5.54 3.59
CA PHE A 112 -1.58 4.73 2.95
C PHE A 112 -0.24 4.85 3.67
N MET A 113 0.19 6.07 3.97
CA MET A 113 1.47 6.31 4.66
C MET A 113 1.47 5.75 6.08
N ARG A 114 0.37 5.95 6.82
CA ARG A 114 0.23 5.42 8.19
C ARG A 114 0.26 3.91 8.23
N ASN A 115 -0.35 3.25 7.25
CA ASN A 115 -0.33 1.79 7.11
C ASN A 115 1.10 1.26 6.90
N GLY A 116 1.99 2.01 6.25
CA GLY A 116 3.40 1.66 6.13
C GLY A 116 4.09 1.54 7.49
N PHE A 117 3.80 2.43 8.43
CA PHE A 117 4.32 2.32 9.80
C PHE A 117 3.68 1.16 10.57
N ILE A 118 2.37 0.96 10.42
CA ILE A 118 1.66 -0.13 11.10
C ILE A 118 2.20 -1.49 10.68
N SER A 119 2.45 -1.69 9.38
CA SER A 119 2.91 -2.95 8.80
C SER A 119 4.43 -3.17 8.89
N ALA A 120 5.18 -2.18 9.33
CA ALA A 120 6.63 -2.31 9.47
C ALA A 120 7.02 -3.32 10.57
N TRP A 121 8.04 -4.11 10.33
CA TRP A 121 8.63 -5.04 11.32
C TRP A 121 9.57 -4.28 12.26
N LEU A 122 8.99 -3.46 13.12
CA LEU A 122 9.69 -2.68 14.13
C LEU A 122 9.28 -3.15 15.54
N PRO A 123 10.16 -3.00 16.55
CA PRO A 123 9.77 -3.12 17.94
C PRO A 123 8.56 -2.23 18.25
N SER A 124 7.66 -2.69 19.10
CA SER A 124 6.37 -2.04 19.37
C SER A 124 6.51 -0.60 19.89
N ASP A 125 7.49 -0.34 20.72
CA ASP A 125 7.82 0.99 21.26
C ASP A 125 8.27 1.96 20.16
N ARG A 126 9.13 1.51 19.25
CA ARG A 126 9.57 2.31 18.10
C ARG A 126 8.45 2.56 17.12
N LYS A 127 7.63 1.54 16.84
CA LYS A 127 6.45 1.69 15.98
C LYS A 127 5.49 2.73 16.56
N ALA A 128 5.20 2.66 17.86
CA ALA A 128 4.34 3.61 18.54
C ALA A 128 4.90 5.05 18.46
N ALA A 129 6.22 5.22 18.66
CA ALA A 129 6.87 6.52 18.56
C ALA A 129 6.75 7.13 17.15
N TYR A 130 7.01 6.34 16.10
CA TYR A 130 6.85 6.81 14.71
C TYR A 130 5.41 7.15 14.35
N LEU A 131 4.44 6.35 14.78
CA LEU A 131 3.03 6.64 14.56
C LEU A 131 2.61 7.94 15.24
N GLN A 132 3.07 8.17 16.48
CA GLN A 132 2.78 9.42 17.20
C GLN A 132 3.39 10.65 16.51
N GLU A 133 4.64 10.51 16.02
CA GLU A 133 5.29 11.59 15.27
C GLU A 133 4.60 11.87 13.95
N PHE A 134 4.22 10.82 13.21
CA PHE A 134 3.45 10.93 11.98
C PHE A 134 2.11 11.65 12.20
N ASP A 135 1.33 11.20 13.19
CA ASP A 135 0.02 11.76 13.50
C ASP A 135 0.15 13.26 13.88
N ARG A 136 1.13 13.63 14.71
CA ARG A 136 1.43 15.04 15.04
C ARG A 136 1.80 15.88 13.82
N SER A 137 2.60 15.31 12.91
CA SER A 137 3.01 16.00 11.69
C SER A 137 1.83 16.22 10.74
N CYS A 138 0.93 15.25 10.61
CA CYS A 138 -0.28 15.38 9.83
C CYS A 138 -1.20 16.48 10.38
N ASP A 139 -1.39 16.53 11.69
CA ASP A 139 -2.19 17.56 12.35
C ASP A 139 -1.59 18.96 12.12
N ALA A 140 -0.28 19.11 12.28
CA ALA A 140 0.40 20.39 12.07
C ALA A 140 0.27 20.93 10.63
N ILE A 141 0.21 20.04 9.62
CA ILE A 141 0.02 20.44 8.22
C ILE A 141 -1.43 20.84 7.95
N ARG A 142 -2.39 20.10 8.52
CA ARG A 142 -3.82 20.35 8.34
C ARG A 142 -4.25 21.77 8.79
N TRP A 143 -3.58 22.36 9.78
CA TRP A 143 -3.87 23.71 10.27
C TRP A 143 -3.30 24.83 9.35
N LYS A 144 -2.54 24.49 8.33
CA LYS A 144 -1.95 25.46 7.38
C LYS A 144 -2.68 25.55 6.03
N GLN A 145 -3.72 24.74 5.85
CA GLN A 145 -4.60 24.75 4.69
C GLN A 145 -5.92 25.48 5.01
#